data_6027ee94aadf1f5bccef988c1e1e4c5e
#
_entry.id   6027ee94aadf1f5bccef988c1e1e4c5e
#
_cell.length_a   1.000
_cell.length_b   1.000
_cell.length_c   1.000
_cell.angle_alpha   90.00
_cell.angle_beta   90.00
_cell.angle_gamma   90.00
#
_symmetry.space_group_name_H-M   'P 1'
#
loop_
_entity.id
_entity.type
_entity.pdbx_description
1 polymer ?
#
loop_
_entity_poly.entity_id
_entity_poly.type
_entity_poly.pdbx_seq_one_letter_code
_entity_poly.pdbx_strand_id
1 'polypeptide(L)'
;MATPAPLSALNRAIRENDLVEVTRQLGPEPGMRAVEFAPGLSRWQWEATAARVVNPFGFVRGGYLSVFAGALIDSAIGTALAEGELATTAEMKISYIKPAKPGVLQGEGRIVQKGSRVAFVEARISNAQGDLVASVTSTWTVMRAD
;
A
#
# COMPACT_ATOMS: atom_id res chain seq x y z
N MET A 1 25.61 10.50 1.10
CA MET A 1 24.54 11.32 1.72
C MET A 1 23.63 10.39 2.52
N ALA A 2 23.30 10.75 3.73
CA ALA A 2 22.39 9.93 4.54
C ALA A 2 20.97 9.95 3.96
N THR A 3 20.24 8.86 4.10
CA THR A 3 18.81 8.81 3.77
C THR A 3 18.08 9.96 4.48
N PRO A 4 17.22 10.70 3.78
CA PRO A 4 16.45 11.76 4.42
C PRO A 4 15.73 11.28 5.68
N ALA A 5 15.73 12.10 6.72
CA ALA A 5 15.14 11.73 8.01
C ALA A 5 13.70 11.17 7.91
N PRO A 6 12.80 11.70 7.06
CA PRO A 6 11.46 11.15 6.90
C PRO A 6 11.45 9.69 6.42
N LEU A 7 12.32 9.35 5.45
CA LEU A 7 12.38 7.97 4.91
C LEU A 7 12.96 6.99 5.91
N SER A 8 13.98 7.39 6.65
CA SER A 8 14.55 6.54 7.69
C SER A 8 13.57 6.30 8.83
N ALA A 9 12.76 7.32 9.18
CA ALA A 9 11.72 7.19 10.19
C ALA A 9 10.61 6.22 9.73
N LEU A 10 10.15 6.32 8.48
CA LEU A 10 9.15 5.42 7.92
C LEU A 10 9.64 3.98 7.90
N ASN A 11 10.85 3.75 7.37
CA ASN A 11 11.41 2.40 7.29
C ASN A 11 11.58 1.78 8.69
N ARG A 12 11.93 2.58 9.68
CA ARG A 12 12.00 2.13 11.07
C ARG A 12 10.62 1.75 11.59
N ALA A 13 9.63 2.61 11.40
CA ALA A 13 8.25 2.35 11.85
C ALA A 13 7.70 1.05 11.26
N ILE A 14 7.97 0.79 9.96
CA ILE A 14 7.55 -0.45 9.31
C ILE A 14 8.24 -1.67 9.97
N ARG A 15 9.56 -1.62 10.18
CA ARG A 15 10.30 -2.71 10.80
C ARG A 15 9.91 -2.99 12.24
N GLU A 16 9.53 -1.94 12.97
CA GLU A 16 9.13 -2.04 14.38
C GLU A 16 7.62 -2.33 14.55
N ASN A 17 6.87 -2.49 13.45
CA ASN A 17 5.42 -2.64 13.47
C ASN A 17 4.71 -1.48 14.17
N ASP A 18 5.22 -0.26 14.03
CA ASP A 18 4.55 0.94 14.52
C ASP A 18 3.40 1.31 13.58
N LEU A 19 2.29 0.60 13.75
CA LEU A 19 1.12 0.70 12.86
C LEU A 19 0.52 2.11 12.85
N VAL A 20 0.58 2.82 13.97
CA VAL A 20 0.06 4.19 14.08
C VAL A 20 0.89 5.14 13.23
N GLU A 21 2.21 5.07 13.36
CA GLU A 21 3.10 5.95 12.61
C GLU A 21 3.07 5.64 11.10
N VAL A 22 3.04 4.36 10.73
CA VAL A 22 2.91 3.98 9.31
C VAL A 22 1.56 4.44 8.74
N THR A 23 0.49 4.28 9.50
CA THR A 23 -0.83 4.79 9.08
C THR A 23 -0.78 6.30 8.86
N ARG A 24 -0.14 7.05 9.76
CA ARG A 24 0.00 8.50 9.64
C ARG A 24 0.77 8.91 8.39
N GLN A 25 1.83 8.17 8.03
CA GLN A 25 2.68 8.51 6.90
C GLN A 25 2.15 8.01 5.55
N LEU A 26 1.57 6.82 5.50
CA LEU A 26 1.18 6.16 4.26
C LEU A 26 -0.32 6.03 4.05
N GLY A 27 -1.14 6.36 5.03
CA GLY A 27 -2.60 6.33 4.91
C GLY A 27 -3.17 7.70 4.57
N PRO A 28 -3.18 8.11 3.29
CA PRO A 28 -3.55 9.48 2.92
C PRO A 28 -5.03 9.79 3.07
N GLU A 29 -5.89 8.77 3.16
CA GLU A 29 -7.32 8.96 3.32
C GLU A 29 -7.77 8.65 4.74
N PRO A 30 -8.69 9.45 5.31
CA PRO A 30 -9.32 9.11 6.58
C PRO A 30 -9.98 7.73 6.52
N GLY A 31 -9.84 6.95 7.59
CA GLY A 31 -10.36 5.59 7.66
C GLY A 31 -9.40 4.51 7.20
N MET A 32 -8.29 4.87 6.54
CA MET A 32 -7.21 3.93 6.24
C MET A 32 -6.36 3.69 7.48
N ARG A 33 -6.06 2.43 7.77
CA ARG A 33 -5.14 2.06 8.85
C ARG A 33 -4.34 0.82 8.52
N ALA A 34 -3.09 0.84 8.91
CA ALA A 34 -2.21 -0.32 8.87
C ALA A 34 -2.66 -1.34 9.92
N VAL A 35 -2.66 -2.63 9.57
CA VAL A 35 -3.11 -3.72 10.44
C VAL A 35 -1.97 -4.62 10.85
N GLU A 36 -1.08 -4.96 9.90
CA GLU A 36 0.00 -5.92 10.15
C GLU A 36 1.10 -5.76 9.10
N PHE A 37 2.34 -5.94 9.54
CA PHE A 37 3.49 -6.11 8.65
C PHE A 37 4.26 -7.36 9.05
N ALA A 38 4.76 -8.06 8.03
CA ALA A 38 5.71 -9.16 8.16
C ALA A 38 6.69 -9.07 6.99
N PRO A 39 7.80 -9.79 6.98
CA PRO A 39 8.72 -9.73 5.84
C PRO A 39 8.02 -10.03 4.51
N GLY A 40 8.04 -9.04 3.61
CA GLY A 40 7.41 -9.14 2.30
C GLY A 40 5.88 -9.01 2.29
N LEU A 41 5.27 -8.62 3.41
CA LEU A 41 3.81 -8.60 3.56
C LEU A 41 3.35 -7.33 4.26
N SER A 42 2.27 -6.74 3.74
CA SER A 42 1.53 -5.68 4.43
C SER A 42 0.04 -5.99 4.43
N ARG A 43 -0.66 -5.60 5.50
CA ARG A 43 -2.11 -5.66 5.57
C ARG A 43 -2.67 -4.34 6.09
N TRP A 44 -3.71 -3.87 5.43
CA TRP A 44 -4.40 -2.63 5.73
C TRP A 44 -5.91 -2.83 5.70
N GLN A 45 -6.60 -1.92 6.36
CA GLN A 45 -8.05 -1.81 6.32
C GLN A 45 -8.43 -0.37 6.01
N TRP A 46 -9.53 -0.18 5.27
CA TRP A 46 -10.04 1.14 4.95
C TRP A 46 -11.56 1.17 5.07
N GLU A 47 -12.06 2.08 5.89
CA GLU A 47 -13.48 2.42 5.93
C GLU A 47 -13.78 3.44 4.83
N ALA A 48 -14.12 2.96 3.64
CA ALA A 48 -14.35 3.77 2.45
C ALA A 48 -15.78 4.32 2.42
N THR A 49 -16.09 5.26 3.29
CA THR A 49 -17.47 5.77 3.49
C THR A 49 -17.63 7.26 3.22
N ALA A 50 -16.54 8.02 3.07
CA ALA A 50 -16.61 9.46 2.80
C ALA A 50 -17.32 9.73 1.45
N ALA A 51 -18.20 10.73 1.41
CA ALA A 51 -18.96 11.05 0.21
C ALA A 51 -18.07 11.30 -1.02
N ARG A 52 -16.91 11.95 -0.82
CA ARG A 52 -15.99 12.26 -1.92
C ARG A 52 -15.36 11.04 -2.60
N VAL A 53 -15.28 9.92 -1.91
CA VAL A 53 -14.69 8.69 -2.48
C VAL A 53 -15.71 7.84 -3.21
N VAL A 54 -16.98 8.21 -3.17
CA VAL A 54 -18.09 7.49 -3.82
C VAL A 54 -18.48 8.19 -5.11
N ASN A 55 -18.65 7.41 -6.19
CA ASN A 55 -19.08 7.94 -7.47
C ASN A 55 -20.61 8.11 -7.53
N PRO A 56 -21.15 8.76 -8.59
CA PRO A 56 -22.61 8.96 -8.70
C PRO A 56 -23.43 7.67 -8.78
N PHE A 57 -22.79 6.54 -9.07
CA PHE A 57 -23.44 5.23 -9.13
C PHE A 57 -23.47 4.50 -7.79
N GLY A 58 -22.88 5.09 -6.74
CA GLY A 58 -22.87 4.51 -5.40
C GLY A 58 -21.72 3.56 -5.13
N PHE A 59 -20.66 3.60 -5.94
CA PHE A 59 -19.48 2.77 -5.77
C PHE A 59 -18.23 3.58 -5.40
N VAL A 60 -17.29 2.96 -4.71
CA VAL A 60 -16.00 3.59 -4.42
C VAL A 60 -15.27 3.84 -5.73
N ARG A 61 -14.79 5.07 -5.90
CA ARG A 61 -14.08 5.48 -7.12
C ARG A 61 -12.80 4.69 -7.31
N GLY A 62 -12.55 4.25 -8.54
CA GLY A 62 -11.34 3.50 -8.89
C GLY A 62 -10.03 4.23 -8.55
N GLY A 63 -10.01 5.56 -8.71
CA GLY A 63 -8.84 6.36 -8.33
C GLY A 63 -8.52 6.26 -6.84
N TYR A 64 -9.52 6.21 -5.98
CA TYR A 64 -9.31 6.02 -4.53
C TYR A 64 -8.91 4.58 -4.18
N LEU A 65 -9.40 3.59 -4.92
CA LEU A 65 -8.90 2.22 -4.79
C LEU A 65 -7.41 2.13 -5.14
N SER A 66 -6.96 2.90 -6.16
CA SER A 66 -5.53 2.96 -6.50
C SER A 66 -4.70 3.67 -5.41
N VAL A 67 -5.26 4.66 -4.72
CA VAL A 67 -4.62 5.28 -3.56
C VAL A 67 -4.44 4.26 -2.43
N PHE A 68 -5.47 3.47 -2.15
CA PHE A 68 -5.39 2.39 -1.17
C PHE A 68 -4.36 1.33 -1.57
N ALA A 69 -4.35 0.94 -2.84
CA ALA A 69 -3.32 0.04 -3.38
C ALA A 69 -1.91 0.59 -3.16
N GLY A 70 -1.72 1.90 -3.33
CA GLY A 70 -0.45 2.58 -3.05
C GLY A 70 0.03 2.33 -1.62
N ALA A 71 -0.82 2.50 -0.63
CA ALA A 71 -0.45 2.23 0.77
C ALA A 71 -0.03 0.77 0.98
N LEU A 72 -0.72 -0.17 0.33
CA LEU A 72 -0.43 -1.61 0.41
C LEU A 72 0.96 -1.94 -0.15
N ILE A 73 1.27 -1.45 -1.34
CA ILE A 73 2.54 -1.76 -2.00
C ILE A 73 3.71 -0.96 -1.42
N ASP A 74 3.51 0.30 -1.03
CA ASP A 74 4.55 1.11 -0.36
C ASP A 74 5.02 0.45 0.93
N SER A 75 4.09 0.01 1.76
CA SER A 75 4.43 -0.64 3.03
C SER A 75 5.00 -2.05 2.83
N ALA A 76 4.52 -2.80 1.84
CA ALA A 76 5.08 -4.11 1.52
C ALA A 76 6.54 -4.01 1.12
N ILE A 77 6.88 -3.11 0.17
CA ILE A 77 8.28 -2.92 -0.24
C ILE A 77 9.13 -2.41 0.93
N GLY A 78 8.56 -1.53 1.77
CA GLY A 78 9.23 -1.01 2.96
C GLY A 78 9.69 -2.09 3.94
N THR A 79 9.00 -3.24 4.01
CA THR A 79 9.40 -4.35 4.88
C THR A 79 10.72 -4.99 4.47
N ALA A 80 11.15 -4.82 3.22
CA ALA A 80 12.30 -5.50 2.63
C ALA A 80 13.44 -4.54 2.24
N LEU A 81 13.26 -3.24 2.43
CA LEU A 81 14.33 -2.28 2.14
C LEU A 81 15.41 -2.38 3.21
N ALA A 82 16.67 -2.51 2.76
CA ALA A 82 17.83 -2.44 3.64
C ALA A 82 18.09 -1.00 4.06
N GLU A 83 18.94 -0.83 5.07
CA GLU A 83 19.38 0.51 5.47
C GLU A 83 20.04 1.23 4.28
N GLY A 84 19.66 2.48 4.07
CA GLY A 84 20.13 3.27 2.94
C GLY A 84 19.48 2.97 1.60
N GLU A 85 18.60 1.97 1.52
CA GLU A 85 17.80 1.73 0.32
C GLU A 85 16.52 2.55 0.34
N LEU A 86 16.12 2.99 -0.86
CA LEU A 86 14.78 3.53 -1.10
C LEU A 86 14.24 2.95 -2.41
N ALA A 87 12.93 3.03 -2.57
CA ALA A 87 12.30 2.53 -3.76
C ALA A 87 11.19 3.47 -4.21
N THR A 88 10.99 3.55 -5.53
CA THR A 88 9.90 4.31 -6.13
C THR A 88 9.17 3.43 -7.14
N THR A 89 7.87 3.66 -7.28
CA THR A 89 7.06 2.94 -8.27
C THR A 89 7.50 3.33 -9.68
N ALA A 90 7.84 2.34 -10.48
CA ALA A 90 8.09 2.51 -11.91
C ALA A 90 6.79 2.39 -12.71
N GLU A 91 5.94 1.43 -12.36
CA GLU A 91 4.60 1.28 -12.93
C GLU A 91 3.70 0.53 -11.96
N MET A 92 2.41 0.78 -12.09
CA MET A 92 1.37 0.07 -11.36
C MET A 92 0.21 -0.21 -12.30
N LYS A 93 -0.25 -1.45 -12.33
CA LYS A 93 -1.45 -1.85 -13.04
C LYS A 93 -2.48 -2.32 -12.02
N ILE A 94 -3.68 -1.74 -12.08
CA ILE A 94 -4.81 -2.15 -11.26
C ILE A 94 -5.93 -2.69 -12.17
N SER A 95 -6.45 -3.86 -11.82
CA SER A 95 -7.62 -4.45 -12.45
C SER A 95 -8.79 -4.39 -11.48
N TYR A 96 -9.85 -3.73 -11.88
CA TYR A 96 -11.08 -3.61 -11.10
C TYR A 96 -11.96 -4.81 -11.40
N ILE A 97 -11.96 -5.77 -10.48
CA ILE A 97 -12.61 -7.08 -10.67
C ILE A 97 -14.11 -6.99 -10.40
N LYS A 98 -14.48 -6.25 -9.35
CA LYS A 98 -15.86 -6.11 -8.90
C LYS A 98 -16.08 -4.71 -8.36
N PRO A 99 -17.23 -4.06 -8.63
CA PRO A 99 -17.53 -2.77 -8.03
C PRO A 99 -17.49 -2.85 -6.50
N ALA A 100 -16.83 -1.89 -5.87
CA ALA A 100 -16.73 -1.82 -4.42
C ALA A 100 -17.84 -0.91 -3.88
N LYS A 101 -18.73 -1.45 -3.05
CA LYS A 101 -19.69 -0.64 -2.32
C LYS A 101 -18.99 0.09 -1.17
N PRO A 102 -19.50 1.29 -0.76
CA PRO A 102 -19.01 1.95 0.44
C PRO A 102 -19.05 1.02 1.65
N GLY A 103 -18.01 1.06 2.46
CA GLY A 103 -17.87 0.21 3.64
C GLY A 103 -16.43 -0.18 3.88
N VAL A 104 -16.24 -1.24 4.64
CA VAL A 104 -14.92 -1.73 4.99
C VAL A 104 -14.31 -2.50 3.82
N LEU A 105 -13.11 -2.08 3.43
CA LEU A 105 -12.26 -2.78 2.48
C LEU A 105 -11.01 -3.27 3.21
N GLN A 106 -10.53 -4.45 2.81
CA GLN A 106 -9.29 -5.04 3.32
C GLN A 106 -8.30 -5.14 2.19
N GLY A 107 -7.03 -4.90 2.49
CA GLY A 107 -5.97 -4.98 1.50
C GLY A 107 -4.76 -5.74 2.02
N GLU A 108 -4.11 -6.43 1.09
CA GLU A 108 -2.86 -7.12 1.34
C GLU A 108 -1.87 -6.78 0.22
N GLY A 109 -0.67 -6.34 0.61
CA GLY A 109 0.46 -6.16 -0.29
C GLY A 109 1.48 -7.26 -0.06
N ARG A 110 2.08 -7.74 -1.14
CA ARG A 110 3.01 -8.86 -1.07
C ARG A 110 4.14 -8.68 -2.08
N ILE A 111 5.39 -8.81 -1.62
CA ILE A 111 6.54 -8.80 -2.51
C ILE A 111 6.57 -10.12 -3.27
N VAL A 112 6.61 -10.04 -4.60
CA VAL A 112 6.84 -11.20 -5.47
C VAL A 112 8.33 -11.50 -5.52
N GLN A 113 9.15 -10.48 -5.76
CA GLN A 113 10.60 -10.58 -5.75
C GLN A 113 11.22 -9.21 -5.57
N LYS A 114 12.33 -9.13 -4.83
CA LYS A 114 13.14 -7.92 -4.69
C LYS A 114 14.57 -8.22 -5.07
N GLY A 115 15.06 -7.49 -6.07
CA GLY A 115 16.47 -7.46 -6.44
C GLY A 115 17.15 -6.19 -5.93
N SER A 116 18.38 -5.97 -6.37
CA SER A 116 19.17 -4.77 -5.99
C SER A 116 18.72 -3.50 -6.71
N ARG A 117 18.04 -3.61 -7.85
CA ARG A 117 17.64 -2.48 -8.70
C ARG A 117 16.15 -2.48 -9.03
N VAL A 118 15.51 -3.64 -9.00
CA VAL A 118 14.12 -3.81 -9.39
C VAL A 118 13.43 -4.70 -8.37
N ALA A 119 12.19 -4.35 -8.03
CA ALA A 119 11.33 -5.19 -7.22
C ALA A 119 9.96 -5.30 -7.89
N PHE A 120 9.29 -6.42 -7.66
CA PHE A 120 7.93 -6.68 -8.09
C PHE A 120 7.06 -6.88 -6.86
N VAL A 121 5.96 -6.12 -6.79
CA VAL A 121 5.03 -6.15 -5.65
C VAL A 121 3.62 -6.27 -6.18
N GLU A 122 2.82 -7.12 -5.58
CA GLU A 122 1.41 -7.26 -5.91
C GLU A 122 0.55 -6.90 -4.70
N ALA A 123 -0.71 -6.56 -4.95
CA ALA A 123 -1.68 -6.29 -3.91
C ALA A 123 -3.07 -6.79 -4.31
N ARG A 124 -3.88 -7.06 -3.31
CA ARG A 124 -5.27 -7.48 -3.47
C ARG A 124 -6.13 -6.67 -2.52
N ILE A 125 -7.24 -6.18 -3.03
CA ILE A 125 -8.26 -5.48 -2.23
C ILE A 125 -9.53 -6.30 -2.26
N SER A 126 -10.07 -6.56 -1.08
CA SER A 126 -11.30 -7.34 -0.90
C SER A 126 -12.33 -6.55 -0.10
N ASN A 127 -13.62 -6.85 -0.30
CA ASN A 127 -14.69 -6.28 0.50
C ASN A 127 -14.83 -7.02 1.84
N ALA A 128 -15.76 -6.58 2.68
CA ALA A 128 -15.99 -7.17 4.00
C ALA A 128 -16.45 -8.63 3.94
N GLN A 129 -17.00 -9.07 2.80
CA GLN A 129 -17.42 -10.45 2.57
C GLN A 129 -16.29 -11.34 2.04
N GLY A 130 -15.11 -10.78 1.83
CA GLY A 130 -13.96 -11.51 1.31
C GLY A 130 -13.91 -11.59 -0.22
N ASP A 131 -14.81 -10.95 -0.93
CA ASP A 131 -14.80 -10.92 -2.40
C ASP A 131 -13.67 -10.02 -2.90
N LEU A 132 -12.93 -10.47 -3.91
CA LEU A 132 -11.90 -9.67 -4.54
C LEU A 132 -12.52 -8.52 -5.34
N VAL A 133 -12.17 -7.28 -5.01
CA VAL A 133 -12.63 -6.09 -5.73
C VAL A 133 -11.57 -5.50 -6.65
N ALA A 134 -10.30 -5.65 -6.33
CA ALA A 134 -9.20 -5.20 -7.19
C ALA A 134 -7.97 -6.08 -7.02
N SER A 135 -7.24 -6.24 -8.11
CA SER A 135 -5.95 -6.95 -8.15
C SER A 135 -4.91 -6.00 -8.75
N VAL A 136 -3.74 -5.94 -8.15
CA VAL A 136 -2.71 -4.96 -8.47
C VAL A 136 -1.38 -5.66 -8.69
N THR A 137 -0.68 -5.26 -9.74
CA THR A 137 0.73 -5.61 -9.96
C THR A 137 1.53 -4.32 -10.11
N SER A 138 2.76 -4.32 -9.62
CA SER A 138 3.63 -3.14 -9.70
C SER A 138 5.08 -3.52 -9.85
N THR A 139 5.82 -2.64 -10.51
CA THR A 139 7.28 -2.71 -10.66
C THR A 139 7.88 -1.51 -9.98
N TRP A 140 8.98 -1.71 -9.26
CA TRP A 140 9.65 -0.70 -8.46
C TRP A 140 11.12 -0.57 -8.86
N THR A 141 11.60 0.65 -8.86
CA THR A 141 13.03 0.94 -8.94
C THR A 141 13.58 1.02 -7.52
N VAL A 142 14.60 0.23 -7.25
CA VAL A 142 15.32 0.23 -5.96
C VAL A 142 16.62 1.00 -6.13
N MET A 143 16.90 1.90 -5.23
CA MET A 143 18.07 2.77 -5.26
C MET A 143 18.74 2.80 -3.89
N ARG A 144 20.03 3.14 -3.87
CA ARG A 144 20.69 3.50 -2.63
C ARG A 144 20.75 5.01 -2.49
N ALA A 145 20.45 5.48 -1.30
CA ALA A 145 20.71 6.87 -0.93
C ALA A 145 22.21 6.99 -0.65
N ASP A 146 22.89 7.79 -1.45
CA ASP A 146 24.31 8.08 -1.29
C ASP A 146 24.60 8.93 -0.05
#